data_9251618415c45033d64657be3dacd017
#
_entry.id   9251618415c45033d64657be3dacd017
#
_cell.length_a   1.000
_cell.length_b   1.000
_cell.length_c   1.000
_cell.angle_alpha   90.00
_cell.angle_beta   90.00
_cell.angle_gamma   90.00
#
_symmetry.space_group_name_H-M   'P 1'
#
loop_
_entity.id
_entity.type
_entity.pdbx_description
1 polymer ?
#
loop_
_entity_poly.entity_id
_entity_poly.type
_entity_poly.pdbx_seq_one_letter_code
_entity_poly.pdbx_strand_id
1 'polypeptide(L)'
;RDNGKHALIIYDDLSKQAVAYRQMSLLLRRPPGREAYPGDVFYLHSRLLERSAKLGDDHGNGSLTALPIIETQGGDVSAFIPTNVISITDGQIFLETELFYQGIRPAVNTGLSVSRVGSSAQTDSMKSVAGPVKLSLAQYREMAAFAQFGSDLDAATQQLLNRGARLTELMKQPQYS
;
A
#
# COMPACT_ATOMS: atom_id res chain seq x y z
N ARG A 1 -18.19 13.45 5.57
CA ARG A 1 -18.43 12.38 6.55
C ARG A 1 -19.59 12.76 7.45
N ASP A 2 -19.48 13.85 8.18
CA ASP A 2 -20.45 14.27 9.23
C ASP A 2 -21.84 14.67 8.67
N ASN A 3 -21.93 14.85 7.36
CA ASN A 3 -23.19 15.11 6.64
C ASN A 3 -23.79 13.83 6.00
N GLY A 4 -23.41 12.65 6.46
CA GLY A 4 -23.89 11.37 5.92
C GLY A 4 -23.36 11.01 4.54
N LYS A 5 -22.34 11.74 4.04
CA LYS A 5 -21.74 11.50 2.72
C LYS A 5 -20.44 10.70 2.82
N HIS A 6 -20.02 10.13 1.70
CA HIS A 6 -18.74 9.44 1.57
C HIS A 6 -17.73 10.38 0.91
N ALA A 7 -16.53 10.45 1.47
CA ALA A 7 -15.45 11.29 0.98
C ALA A 7 -14.13 10.50 0.92
N LEU A 8 -13.28 10.87 -0.04
CA LEU A 8 -11.91 10.38 -0.18
C LEU A 8 -10.96 11.55 -0.07
N ILE A 9 -9.89 11.40 0.71
CA ILE A 9 -8.80 12.37 0.79
C ILE A 9 -7.47 11.69 0.48
N ILE A 10 -6.64 12.35 -0.29
CA ILE A 10 -5.28 11.89 -0.63
C ILE A 10 -4.30 12.89 -0.03
N TYR A 11 -3.35 12.38 0.79
CA TYR A 11 -2.27 13.17 1.37
C TYR A 11 -0.98 12.91 0.58
N ASP A 12 -0.62 13.80 -0.32
CA ASP A 12 0.61 13.70 -1.11
C ASP A 12 1.59 14.81 -0.70
N ASP A 13 2.54 14.56 0.22
CA ASP A 13 2.73 13.33 0.96
C ASP A 13 3.05 13.61 2.45
N LEU A 14 2.89 12.60 3.29
CA LEU A 14 3.16 12.72 4.73
C LEU A 14 4.66 12.65 5.06
N SER A 15 5.50 12.11 4.17
CA SER A 15 6.96 12.12 4.34
C SER A 15 7.49 13.54 4.33
N LYS A 16 7.06 14.37 3.38
CA LYS A 16 7.41 15.79 3.31
C LYS A 16 6.85 16.58 4.48
N GLN A 17 5.62 16.28 4.92
CA GLN A 17 5.05 16.87 6.13
C GLN A 17 5.93 16.58 7.35
N ALA A 18 6.38 15.33 7.54
CA ALA A 18 7.24 14.95 8.64
C ALA A 18 8.59 15.70 8.60
N VAL A 19 9.20 15.83 7.41
CA VAL A 19 10.44 16.59 7.23
C VAL A 19 10.25 18.06 7.59
N ALA A 20 9.19 18.68 7.12
CA ALA A 20 8.89 20.09 7.45
C ALA A 20 8.68 20.28 8.97
N TYR A 21 7.96 19.36 9.60
CA TYR A 21 7.73 19.38 11.05
C TYR A 21 9.02 19.18 11.84
N ARG A 22 9.93 18.30 11.39
CA ARG A 22 11.26 18.12 11.97
C ARG A 22 12.07 19.39 11.87
N GLN A 23 12.14 20.02 10.71
CA GLN A 23 12.89 21.27 10.51
C GLN A 23 12.39 22.38 11.43
N MET A 24 11.08 22.58 11.50
CA MET A 24 10.47 23.57 12.37
C MET A 24 10.75 23.28 13.85
N SER A 25 10.67 22.03 14.27
CA SER A 25 10.94 21.61 15.65
C SER A 25 12.40 21.84 16.04
N LEU A 26 13.35 21.57 15.15
CA LEU A 26 14.77 21.83 15.37
C LEU A 26 15.08 23.34 15.47
N LEU A 27 14.47 24.15 14.62
CA LEU A 27 14.58 25.62 14.71
C LEU A 27 14.06 26.16 16.05
N LEU A 28 12.99 25.56 16.56
CA LEU A 28 12.45 25.89 17.88
C LEU A 28 13.24 25.25 19.03
N ARG A 29 14.39 24.64 18.75
CA ARG A 29 15.28 23.97 19.72
C ARG A 29 14.56 22.88 20.54
N ARG A 30 13.56 22.23 19.98
CA ARG A 30 12.96 21.05 20.60
C ARG A 30 13.91 19.86 20.51
N PRO A 31 14.04 19.04 21.58
CA PRO A 31 15.00 17.94 21.58
C PRO A 31 14.64 16.92 20.48
N PRO A 32 15.61 16.51 19.64
CA PRO A 32 15.39 15.50 18.62
C PRO A 32 15.32 14.10 19.23
N GLY A 33 14.44 13.27 18.64
CA GLY A 33 14.36 11.84 18.91
C GLY A 33 14.96 11.00 17.77
N ARG A 34 14.36 9.86 17.50
CA ARG A 34 14.80 8.94 16.43
C ARG A 34 14.81 9.66 15.08
N GLU A 35 15.88 9.49 14.31
CA GLU A 35 16.12 10.14 13.01
C GLU A 35 15.95 11.68 13.07
N ALA A 36 16.26 12.27 14.23
CA ALA A 36 16.10 13.69 14.53
C ALA A 36 14.65 14.21 14.46
N TYR A 37 13.66 13.35 14.38
CA TYR A 37 12.26 13.74 14.48
C TYR A 37 11.90 14.10 15.94
N PRO A 38 10.98 15.06 16.16
CA PRO A 38 10.49 15.35 17.49
C PRO A 38 9.68 14.16 18.04
N GLY A 39 9.61 14.02 19.37
CA GLY A 39 8.95 12.91 20.02
C GLY A 39 7.45 12.76 19.71
N ASP A 40 6.81 13.82 19.24
CA ASP A 40 5.38 13.85 18.90
C ASP A 40 5.08 13.69 17.39
N VAL A 41 6.05 13.28 16.57
CA VAL A 41 5.83 13.08 15.14
C VAL A 41 4.80 11.98 14.86
N PHE A 42 4.77 10.93 15.68
CA PHE A 42 3.73 9.91 15.60
C PHE A 42 2.34 10.52 15.81
N TYR A 43 2.19 11.37 16.80
CA TYR A 43 0.94 12.06 17.08
C TYR A 43 0.53 13.03 15.97
N LEU A 44 1.50 13.66 15.28
CA LEU A 44 1.23 14.48 14.10
C LEU A 44 0.44 13.69 13.04
N HIS A 45 0.88 12.48 12.73
CA HIS A 45 0.26 11.64 11.72
C HIS A 45 -1.01 10.93 12.24
N SER A 46 -0.99 10.41 13.46
CA SER A 46 -2.13 9.67 14.01
C SER A 46 -3.36 10.55 14.18
N ARG A 47 -3.21 11.76 14.74
CA ARG A 47 -4.35 12.69 14.87
C ARG A 47 -4.93 13.13 13.53
N LEU A 48 -4.11 13.17 12.46
CA LEU A 48 -4.57 13.48 11.11
C LEU A 48 -5.35 12.31 10.50
N LEU A 49 -4.79 11.11 10.58
CA LEU A 49 -5.31 9.91 9.91
C LEU A 49 -6.52 9.30 10.64
N GLU A 50 -6.56 9.36 11.96
CA GLU A 50 -7.68 8.83 12.76
C GLU A 50 -8.99 9.62 12.58
N ARG A 51 -8.96 10.74 11.86
CA ARG A 51 -10.19 11.43 11.41
C ARG A 51 -10.90 10.67 10.30
N SER A 52 -10.19 9.79 9.61
CA SER A 52 -10.73 8.93 8.56
C SER A 52 -11.39 7.72 9.20
N ALA A 53 -12.70 7.65 9.07
CA ALA A 53 -13.51 6.60 9.68
C ALA A 53 -14.85 6.45 8.99
N LYS A 54 -15.46 5.28 9.12
CA LYS A 54 -16.87 5.03 8.85
C LYS A 54 -17.67 5.32 10.10
N LEU A 55 -18.65 6.20 10.01
CA LEU A 55 -19.55 6.52 11.11
C LEU A 55 -20.64 5.45 11.23
N GLY A 56 -21.13 5.26 12.45
CA GLY A 56 -22.28 4.42 12.74
C GLY A 56 -23.60 5.06 12.27
N ASP A 57 -24.68 4.26 12.32
CA ASP A 57 -26.01 4.69 11.88
C ASP A 57 -26.52 5.91 12.67
N ASP A 58 -26.21 5.96 13.97
CA ASP A 58 -26.56 7.07 14.86
C ASP A 58 -25.93 8.42 14.46
N HIS A 59 -24.91 8.37 13.60
CA HIS A 59 -24.14 9.53 13.14
C HIS A 59 -24.25 9.75 11.62
N GLY A 60 -25.32 9.22 11.01
CA GLY A 60 -25.63 9.46 9.60
C GLY A 60 -24.87 8.59 8.60
N ASN A 61 -24.12 7.58 9.08
CA ASN A 61 -23.51 6.54 8.22
C ASN A 61 -22.51 7.03 7.16
N GLY A 62 -22.00 8.25 7.29
CA GLY A 62 -20.99 8.81 6.40
C GLY A 62 -19.62 8.18 6.57
N SER A 63 -18.73 8.35 5.61
CA SER A 63 -17.37 7.84 5.69
C SER A 63 -16.33 8.81 5.15
N LEU A 64 -15.13 8.75 5.70
CA LEU A 64 -13.94 9.40 5.16
C LEU A 64 -12.85 8.36 5.01
N THR A 65 -12.39 8.16 3.78
CA THR A 65 -11.25 7.29 3.46
C THR A 65 -10.04 8.15 3.18
N ALA A 66 -8.90 7.86 3.82
CA ALA A 66 -7.64 8.53 3.55
C ALA A 66 -6.67 7.60 2.83
N LEU A 67 -6.00 8.13 1.80
CA LEU A 67 -4.88 7.51 1.11
C LEU A 67 -3.63 8.37 1.36
N PRO A 68 -2.89 8.14 2.45
CA PRO A 68 -1.64 8.83 2.70
C PRO A 68 -0.53 8.23 1.84
N ILE A 69 0.24 9.09 1.18
CA ILE A 69 1.42 8.71 0.41
C ILE A 69 2.65 8.85 1.30
N ILE A 70 3.48 7.83 1.32
CA ILE A 70 4.76 7.78 2.03
C ILE A 70 5.85 7.43 1.03
N GLU A 71 6.91 8.24 1.01
CA GLU A 71 8.14 7.94 0.26
C GLU A 71 9.04 7.03 1.09
N THR A 72 9.56 5.97 0.47
CA THR A 72 10.61 5.13 1.05
C THR A 72 11.93 5.41 0.37
N GLN A 73 13.05 5.29 1.12
CA GLN A 73 14.38 5.35 0.57
C GLN A 73 14.85 3.94 0.23
N GLY A 74 15.06 3.67 -1.07
CA GLY A 74 15.48 2.34 -1.54
C GLY A 74 14.51 1.20 -1.22
N GLY A 75 13.22 1.49 -1.07
CA GLY A 75 12.20 0.50 -0.70
C GLY A 75 12.19 0.11 0.78
N ASP A 76 12.95 0.79 1.65
CA ASP A 76 13.01 0.49 3.08
C ASP A 76 11.74 0.93 3.81
N VAL A 77 10.85 -0.03 4.07
CA VAL A 77 9.63 0.16 4.86
C VAL A 77 9.87 0.05 6.37
N SER A 78 11.09 -0.30 6.80
CA SER A 78 11.45 -0.41 8.22
C SER A 78 11.90 0.91 8.85
N ALA A 79 12.06 1.96 8.03
CA ALA A 79 12.39 3.30 8.50
C ALA A 79 11.29 3.88 9.43
N PHE A 80 11.64 4.93 10.16
CA PHE A 80 10.80 5.43 11.26
C PHE A 80 9.43 5.94 10.80
N ILE A 81 9.38 6.79 9.80
CA ILE A 81 8.09 7.34 9.32
C ILE A 81 7.22 6.27 8.62
N PRO A 82 7.74 5.43 7.70
CA PRO A 82 6.95 4.34 7.13
C PRO A 82 6.36 3.41 8.19
N THR A 83 7.13 2.96 9.17
CA THR A 83 6.63 2.05 10.23
C THR A 83 5.54 2.69 11.09
N ASN A 84 5.69 3.98 11.41
CA ASN A 84 4.65 4.73 12.14
C ASN A 84 3.34 4.76 11.34
N VAL A 85 3.38 5.09 10.07
CA VAL A 85 2.16 5.21 9.24
C VAL A 85 1.53 3.83 8.97
N ILE A 86 2.32 2.79 8.75
CA ILE A 86 1.82 1.41 8.64
C ILE A 86 1.07 1.00 9.92
N SER A 87 1.55 1.41 11.10
CA SER A 87 0.88 1.09 12.36
C SER A 87 -0.45 1.84 12.57
N ILE A 88 -0.58 3.03 12.00
CA ILE A 88 -1.79 3.87 12.11
C ILE A 88 -2.85 3.41 11.10
N THR A 89 -2.45 3.03 9.90
CA THR A 89 -3.36 2.71 8.78
C THR A 89 -3.87 1.26 8.81
N ASP A 90 -4.93 0.97 8.05
CA ASP A 90 -5.53 -0.36 7.94
C ASP A 90 -4.88 -1.24 6.87
N GLY A 91 -3.70 -0.90 6.44
CA GLY A 91 -2.93 -1.62 5.44
C GLY A 91 -2.10 -0.69 4.59
N GLN A 92 -1.43 -1.26 3.59
CA GLN A 92 -0.60 -0.52 2.65
C GLN A 92 -0.71 -1.09 1.24
N ILE A 93 -0.60 -0.22 0.25
CA ILE A 93 -0.38 -0.56 -1.15
C ILE A 93 1.10 -0.30 -1.42
N PHE A 94 1.88 -1.35 -1.67
CA PHE A 94 3.32 -1.27 -1.88
C PHE A 94 3.64 -1.15 -3.37
N LEU A 95 4.30 -0.04 -3.75
CA LEU A 95 4.75 0.20 -5.12
C LEU A 95 6.25 -0.06 -5.22
N GLU A 96 6.66 -0.84 -6.23
CA GLU A 96 8.06 -1.19 -6.47
C GLU A 96 8.59 -0.54 -7.75
N THR A 97 9.75 0.09 -7.62
CA THR A 97 10.46 0.71 -8.74
C THR A 97 10.84 -0.32 -9.82
N GLU A 98 11.25 -1.51 -9.42
CA GLU A 98 11.60 -2.58 -10.35
C GLU A 98 10.44 -3.02 -11.24
N LEU A 99 9.24 -3.19 -10.65
CA LEU A 99 8.03 -3.50 -11.41
C LEU A 99 7.69 -2.39 -12.40
N PHE A 100 7.88 -1.14 -11.99
CA PHE A 100 7.66 0.01 -12.87
C PHE A 100 8.58 -0.01 -14.09
N TYR A 101 9.87 -0.30 -13.90
CA TYR A 101 10.84 -0.41 -15.02
C TYR A 101 10.59 -1.63 -15.89
N GLN A 102 10.03 -2.70 -15.34
CA GLN A 102 9.58 -3.86 -16.13
C GLN A 102 8.30 -3.59 -16.95
N GLY A 103 7.74 -2.38 -16.87
CA GLY A 103 6.52 -2.01 -17.58
C GLY A 103 5.23 -2.53 -16.92
N ILE A 104 5.31 -3.02 -15.68
CA ILE A 104 4.13 -3.40 -14.89
C ILE A 104 3.58 -2.12 -14.24
N ARG A 105 2.45 -1.66 -14.75
CA ARG A 105 1.80 -0.43 -14.28
C ARG A 105 0.30 -0.66 -14.09
N PRO A 106 -0.24 -0.37 -12.89
CA PRO A 106 0.45 0.15 -11.70
C PRO A 106 1.47 -0.85 -11.14
N ALA A 107 2.58 -0.32 -10.59
CA ALA A 107 3.71 -1.09 -10.10
C ALA A 107 3.44 -1.69 -8.69
N VAL A 108 2.28 -2.29 -8.51
CA VAL A 108 1.80 -2.82 -7.22
C VAL A 108 2.40 -4.19 -6.93
N ASN A 109 3.13 -4.30 -5.83
CA ASN A 109 3.53 -5.59 -5.30
C ASN A 109 2.39 -6.19 -4.47
N THR A 110 1.67 -7.16 -5.03
CA THR A 110 0.54 -7.82 -4.38
C THR A 110 0.96 -8.71 -3.20
N GLY A 111 2.22 -9.11 -3.10
CA GLY A 111 2.76 -9.90 -2.00
C GLY A 111 2.99 -9.06 -0.74
N LEU A 112 3.55 -7.86 -0.90
CA LEU A 112 3.86 -6.93 0.18
C LEU A 112 2.69 -6.01 0.55
N SER A 113 1.71 -5.89 -0.33
CA SER A 113 0.50 -5.11 -0.06
C SER A 113 -0.44 -5.89 0.86
N VAL A 114 -0.94 -5.20 1.88
CA VAL A 114 -1.78 -5.80 2.95
C VAL A 114 -2.99 -4.92 3.20
N SER A 115 -4.14 -5.55 3.43
CA SER A 115 -5.34 -4.90 3.96
C SER A 115 -5.76 -5.60 5.27
N ARG A 116 -5.85 -4.86 6.37
CA ARG A 116 -6.34 -5.39 7.65
C ARG A 116 -7.85 -5.63 7.63
N VAL A 117 -8.59 -4.85 6.87
CA VAL A 117 -10.03 -5.04 6.65
C VAL A 117 -10.28 -6.32 5.84
N GLY A 118 -9.40 -6.59 4.87
CA GLY A 118 -9.39 -7.81 4.08
C GLY A 118 -10.70 -8.03 3.32
N SER A 119 -11.16 -9.26 3.32
CA SER A 119 -12.38 -9.66 2.60
C SER A 119 -13.68 -9.08 3.16
N SER A 120 -13.67 -8.50 4.36
CA SER A 120 -14.87 -7.90 4.96
C SER A 120 -15.46 -6.76 4.13
N ALA A 121 -14.63 -6.06 3.35
CA ALA A 121 -15.06 -4.99 2.45
C ALA A 121 -15.40 -5.45 1.03
N GLN A 122 -15.21 -6.73 0.71
CA GLN A 122 -15.41 -7.28 -0.62
C GLN A 122 -16.82 -7.85 -0.81
N THR A 123 -17.34 -7.73 -2.02
CA THR A 123 -18.52 -8.49 -2.45
C THR A 123 -18.19 -9.98 -2.52
N ASP A 124 -19.19 -10.85 -2.48
CA ASP A 124 -18.98 -12.31 -2.54
C ASP A 124 -18.31 -12.73 -3.85
N SER A 125 -18.66 -12.09 -4.96
CA SER A 125 -18.00 -12.30 -6.26
C SER A 125 -16.50 -11.95 -6.20
N MET A 126 -16.16 -10.83 -5.59
CA MET A 126 -14.74 -10.42 -5.42
C MET A 126 -14.00 -11.39 -4.51
N LYS A 127 -14.59 -11.83 -3.39
CA LYS A 127 -13.98 -12.82 -2.49
C LYS A 127 -13.64 -14.12 -3.20
N SER A 128 -14.53 -14.59 -4.06
CA SER A 128 -14.32 -15.86 -4.79
C SER A 128 -13.17 -15.79 -5.80
N VAL A 129 -12.85 -14.61 -6.34
CA VAL A 129 -11.84 -14.42 -7.39
C VAL A 129 -10.50 -13.92 -6.84
N ALA A 130 -10.51 -12.96 -5.93
CA ALA A 130 -9.31 -12.28 -5.48
C ALA A 130 -8.28 -13.19 -4.80
N GLY A 131 -8.73 -14.13 -3.97
CA GLY A 131 -7.88 -15.10 -3.29
C GLY A 131 -7.10 -15.99 -4.27
N PRO A 132 -7.78 -16.73 -5.15
CA PRO A 132 -7.14 -17.55 -6.17
C PRO A 132 -6.20 -16.80 -7.11
N VAL A 133 -6.57 -15.57 -7.52
CA VAL A 133 -5.70 -14.72 -8.37
C VAL A 133 -4.44 -14.32 -7.62
N LYS A 134 -4.54 -13.87 -6.37
CA LYS A 134 -3.38 -13.52 -5.55
C LYS A 134 -2.44 -14.71 -5.37
N LEU A 135 -2.96 -15.91 -5.10
CA LEU A 135 -2.17 -17.12 -4.97
C LEU A 135 -1.46 -17.48 -6.29
N SER A 136 -2.18 -17.43 -7.41
CA SER A 136 -1.61 -17.70 -8.74
C SER A 136 -0.48 -16.73 -9.10
N LEU A 137 -0.61 -15.46 -8.77
CA LEU A 137 0.44 -14.47 -8.99
C LEU A 137 1.65 -14.69 -8.07
N ALA A 138 1.44 -15.11 -6.83
CA ALA A 138 2.54 -15.45 -5.92
C ALA A 138 3.34 -16.65 -6.44
N GLN A 139 2.66 -17.72 -6.84
CA GLN A 139 3.29 -18.90 -7.44
C GLN A 139 4.02 -18.57 -8.75
N TYR A 140 3.41 -17.72 -9.59
CA TYR A 140 4.04 -17.27 -10.83
C TYR A 140 5.37 -16.54 -10.55
N ARG A 141 5.39 -15.61 -9.59
CA ARG A 141 6.61 -14.85 -9.25
C ARG A 141 7.72 -15.77 -8.75
N GLU A 142 7.37 -16.73 -7.91
CA GLU A 142 8.33 -17.71 -7.39
C GLU A 142 8.90 -18.56 -8.53
N MET A 143 8.06 -19.12 -9.39
CA MET A 143 8.49 -19.95 -10.51
C MET A 143 9.21 -19.16 -11.60
N ALA A 144 8.83 -17.92 -11.86
CA ALA A 144 9.53 -17.06 -12.83
C ALA A 144 10.97 -16.78 -12.41
N ALA A 145 11.25 -16.64 -11.13
CA ALA A 145 12.62 -16.51 -10.61
C ALA A 145 13.44 -17.78 -10.86
N PHE A 146 12.86 -18.98 -10.67
CA PHE A 146 13.53 -20.26 -10.96
C PHE A 146 13.70 -20.53 -12.46
N ALA A 147 12.72 -20.15 -13.28
CA ALA A 147 12.74 -20.39 -14.72
C ALA A 147 13.89 -19.68 -15.45
N GLN A 148 14.48 -18.65 -14.86
CA GLN A 148 15.68 -17.99 -15.39
C GLN A 148 16.92 -18.87 -15.32
N PHE A 149 16.93 -19.90 -14.48
CA PHE A 149 18.08 -20.76 -14.23
C PHE A 149 17.94 -22.18 -14.79
N GLY A 150 16.78 -22.57 -15.33
CA GLY A 150 16.50 -23.92 -15.80
C GLY A 150 16.00 -23.98 -17.24
N SER A 151 16.56 -24.90 -18.05
CA SER A 151 16.19 -25.08 -19.45
C SER A 151 15.02 -26.05 -19.69
N ASP A 152 14.73 -26.96 -18.75
CA ASP A 152 13.71 -27.98 -18.89
C ASP A 152 12.64 -27.82 -17.81
N LEU A 153 11.55 -27.14 -18.18
CA LEU A 153 10.37 -26.99 -17.32
C LEU A 153 9.34 -28.06 -17.68
N ASP A 154 8.76 -28.70 -16.67
CA ASP A 154 7.67 -29.63 -16.87
C ASP A 154 6.39 -28.90 -17.37
N ALA A 155 5.46 -29.65 -17.95
CA ALA A 155 4.25 -29.09 -18.56
C ALA A 155 3.37 -28.33 -17.54
N ALA A 156 3.34 -28.74 -16.27
CA ALA A 156 2.58 -28.09 -15.22
C ALA A 156 3.16 -26.72 -14.87
N THR A 157 4.48 -26.64 -14.71
CA THR A 157 5.20 -25.38 -14.46
C THR A 157 5.05 -24.42 -15.65
N GLN A 158 5.11 -24.92 -16.89
CA GLN A 158 4.89 -24.10 -18.07
C GLN A 158 3.46 -23.52 -18.12
N GLN A 159 2.44 -24.29 -17.76
CA GLN A 159 1.06 -23.80 -17.68
C GLN A 159 0.90 -22.72 -16.59
N LEU A 160 1.55 -22.90 -15.44
CA LEU A 160 1.52 -21.93 -14.35
C LEU A 160 2.18 -20.61 -14.80
N LEU A 161 3.33 -20.67 -15.46
CA LEU A 161 4.00 -19.49 -15.99
C LEU A 161 3.16 -18.76 -17.05
N ASN A 162 2.56 -19.50 -17.99
CA ASN A 162 1.69 -18.92 -19.01
C ASN A 162 0.45 -18.25 -18.40
N ARG A 163 -0.17 -18.89 -17.40
CA ARG A 163 -1.33 -18.31 -16.70
C ARG A 163 -0.95 -17.04 -15.93
N GLY A 164 0.16 -17.07 -15.19
CA GLY A 164 0.64 -15.93 -14.42
C GLY A 164 1.03 -14.74 -15.29
N ALA A 165 1.68 -14.99 -16.43
CA ALA A 165 2.01 -13.94 -17.40
C ALA A 165 0.75 -13.27 -17.95
N ARG A 166 -0.28 -14.04 -18.32
CA ARG A 166 -1.57 -13.49 -18.79
C ARG A 166 -2.31 -12.71 -17.72
N LEU A 167 -2.31 -13.18 -16.47
CA LEU A 167 -2.91 -12.45 -15.34
C LEU A 167 -2.18 -11.13 -15.09
N THR A 168 -0.85 -11.13 -15.17
CA THR A 168 -0.05 -9.91 -15.01
C THR A 168 -0.36 -8.92 -16.13
N GLU A 169 -0.47 -9.37 -17.37
CA GLU A 169 -0.81 -8.50 -18.50
C GLU A 169 -2.22 -7.92 -18.39
N LEU A 170 -3.19 -8.74 -17.95
CA LEU A 170 -4.58 -8.29 -17.74
C LEU A 170 -4.69 -7.20 -16.66
N MET A 171 -3.78 -7.21 -15.68
CA MET A 171 -3.79 -6.22 -14.59
C MET A 171 -3.05 -4.91 -14.92
N LYS A 172 -2.37 -4.83 -16.05
CA LYS A 172 -1.77 -3.58 -16.50
C LYS A 172 -2.85 -2.60 -16.92
N GLN A 173 -2.70 -1.36 -16.49
CA GLN A 173 -3.63 -0.28 -16.78
C GLN A 173 -2.87 0.94 -17.27
N PRO A 174 -3.29 1.56 -18.37
CA PRO A 174 -2.77 2.86 -18.76
C PRO A 174 -3.19 3.93 -17.76
N GLN A 175 -2.45 5.03 -17.74
CA GLN A 175 -2.83 6.21 -16.97
C GLN A 175 -4.16 6.77 -17.51
N TYR A 176 -5.09 7.09 -16.64
CA TYR A 176 -6.42 7.60 -16.97
C TYR A 176 -7.34 6.61 -17.70
N SER A 177 -7.20 5.30 -17.43
CA SER A 177 -8.13 4.28 -17.96
C SER A 177 -9.40 4.17 -17.11
#